data_fb053a7e8929f2ea826a601e6ae6fb66
#
_entry.id   fb053a7e8929f2ea826a601e6ae6fb66
#
_cell.length_a   1.000
_cell.length_b   1.000
_cell.length_c   1.000
_cell.angle_alpha   90.00
_cell.angle_beta   90.00
_cell.angle_gamma   90.00
#
_symmetry.space_group_name_H-M   'P 1'
#
loop_
_entity.id
_entity.type
_entity.pdbx_description
1 polymer ?
#
loop_
_entity_poly.entity_id
_entity_poly.type
_entity_poly.pdbx_seq_one_letter_code
_entity_poly.pdbx_strand_id
1 'polypeptide(L)'
;MKNETDRPVTRRLEVAVNELDGAEVCGFASEEVTIPAHGTAILKAQCRAYNLHFWSWGYGYLYDVKTTVGADEVVTRTGFRKAEFKNGMVYLNDRVIMLHGYAQRTSNEWPGVGMSVPAWLSDYSNDLMVKSGGNLVRWMHITPWKQDVESCDRVGLIQAMPAGDAERDVEGRRWEQREELMRDAIIYNRNNPSILFYECGNQKISKDHMI
;
A
#
# COMPACT_ATOMS: atom_id res chain seq x y z
N MET A 1 -15.66 11.53 -6.60
CA MET A 1 -15.58 12.66 -7.55
C MET A 1 -16.30 13.86 -6.96
N LYS A 2 -15.69 15.05 -7.05
CA LYS A 2 -16.30 16.32 -6.69
C LYS A 2 -16.66 17.09 -7.95
N ASN A 3 -17.87 17.63 -8.02
CA ASN A 3 -18.31 18.53 -9.07
C ASN A 3 -18.11 19.97 -8.60
N GLU A 4 -17.23 20.71 -9.22
CA GLU A 4 -16.95 22.11 -8.85
C GLU A 4 -17.67 23.12 -9.76
N THR A 5 -18.55 22.65 -10.64
CA THR A 5 -19.31 23.50 -11.56
C THR A 5 -20.69 23.89 -10.99
N ASP A 6 -21.29 24.96 -11.54
CA ASP A 6 -22.60 25.47 -11.15
C ASP A 6 -23.80 24.67 -11.71
N ARG A 7 -23.53 23.54 -12.37
CA ARG A 7 -24.59 22.68 -12.96
C ARG A 7 -24.33 21.21 -12.63
N PRO A 8 -25.35 20.35 -12.57
CA PRO A 8 -25.19 18.91 -12.45
C PRO A 8 -24.36 18.35 -13.61
N VAL A 9 -23.52 17.36 -13.32
CA VAL A 9 -22.73 16.63 -14.32
C VAL A 9 -22.97 15.14 -14.16
N THR A 10 -23.15 14.42 -15.27
CA THR A 10 -23.25 12.96 -15.28
C THR A 10 -21.91 12.39 -15.69
N ARG A 11 -21.43 11.42 -14.92
CA ARG A 11 -20.13 10.77 -15.12
C ARG A 11 -20.22 9.27 -14.87
N ARG A 12 -19.34 8.55 -15.56
CA ARG A 12 -19.07 7.13 -15.38
C ARG A 12 -17.60 6.94 -15.02
N LEU A 13 -17.32 6.02 -14.13
CA LEU A 13 -15.96 5.55 -13.86
C LEU A 13 -15.61 4.45 -14.85
N GLU A 14 -14.50 4.56 -15.51
CA GLU A 14 -13.91 3.53 -16.37
C GLU A 14 -12.61 3.05 -15.72
N VAL A 15 -12.40 1.74 -15.70
CA VAL A 15 -11.23 1.10 -15.09
C VAL A 15 -10.63 0.12 -16.08
N ALA A 16 -9.33 0.20 -16.28
CA ALA A 16 -8.55 -0.80 -17.00
C ALA A 16 -7.44 -1.32 -16.09
N VAL A 17 -7.30 -2.63 -16.02
CA VAL A 17 -6.19 -3.30 -15.34
C VAL A 17 -5.22 -3.76 -16.43
N ASN A 18 -4.00 -3.27 -16.37
CA ASN A 18 -2.98 -3.53 -17.38
C ASN A 18 -1.75 -4.21 -16.76
N GLU A 19 -1.12 -5.07 -17.53
CA GLU A 19 0.26 -5.50 -17.31
C GLU A 19 1.20 -4.28 -17.38
N LEU A 20 2.39 -4.39 -16.79
CA LEU A 20 3.37 -3.29 -16.83
C LEU A 20 3.90 -2.99 -18.25
N ASP A 21 3.76 -3.92 -19.20
CA ASP A 21 4.06 -3.72 -20.61
C ASP A 21 2.93 -3.06 -21.41
N GLY A 22 1.79 -2.79 -20.73
CA GLY A 22 0.62 -2.12 -21.28
C GLY A 22 -0.47 -3.04 -21.81
N ALA A 23 -0.29 -4.36 -21.81
CA ALA A 23 -1.34 -5.29 -22.22
C ALA A 23 -2.53 -5.24 -21.25
N GLU A 24 -3.75 -5.03 -21.77
CA GLU A 24 -4.95 -5.00 -20.93
C GLU A 24 -5.35 -6.41 -20.48
N VAL A 25 -5.50 -6.58 -19.17
CA VAL A 25 -5.98 -7.82 -18.54
C VAL A 25 -7.51 -7.84 -18.46
N CYS A 26 -8.10 -6.74 -18.02
CA CYS A 26 -9.55 -6.55 -18.02
C CYS A 26 -9.91 -5.07 -17.94
N GLY A 27 -11.03 -4.73 -18.57
CA GLY A 27 -11.66 -3.41 -18.50
C GLY A 27 -13.10 -3.52 -18.00
N PHE A 28 -13.55 -2.54 -17.25
CA PHE A 28 -14.92 -2.46 -16.71
C PHE A 28 -15.29 -1.03 -16.33
N ALA A 29 -16.58 -0.78 -16.11
CA ALA A 29 -17.07 0.55 -15.79
C ALA A 29 -18.17 0.52 -14.73
N SER A 30 -18.43 1.67 -14.12
CA SER A 30 -19.60 1.89 -13.26
C SER A 30 -20.84 2.20 -14.09
N GLU A 31 -21.99 2.19 -13.44
CA GLU A 31 -23.17 2.91 -13.93
C GLU A 31 -22.89 4.42 -13.98
N GLU A 32 -23.68 5.13 -14.77
CA GLU A 32 -23.65 6.59 -14.77
C GLU A 32 -24.22 7.18 -13.49
N VAL A 33 -23.54 8.19 -12.94
CA VAL A 33 -23.97 8.90 -11.73
C VAL A 33 -24.06 10.39 -12.03
N THR A 34 -25.21 10.99 -11.74
CA THR A 34 -25.39 12.44 -11.80
C THR A 34 -24.95 13.07 -10.49
N ILE A 35 -24.00 13.98 -10.57
CA ILE A 35 -23.41 14.69 -9.42
C ILE A 35 -23.97 16.10 -9.42
N PRO A 36 -24.69 16.52 -8.36
CA PRO A 36 -25.22 17.88 -8.27
C PRO A 36 -24.13 18.95 -8.39
N ALA A 37 -24.54 20.19 -8.75
CA ALA A 37 -23.64 21.33 -8.68
C ALA A 37 -22.99 21.42 -7.29
N HIS A 38 -21.67 21.64 -7.24
CA HIS A 38 -20.84 21.67 -6.02
C HIS A 38 -20.94 20.43 -5.13
N GLY A 39 -21.56 19.36 -5.63
CA GLY A 39 -21.75 18.10 -4.90
C GLY A 39 -20.58 17.14 -5.02
N THR A 40 -20.64 16.07 -4.23
CA THR A 40 -19.67 14.97 -4.26
C THR A 40 -20.40 13.65 -4.39
N ALA A 41 -19.89 12.74 -5.21
CA ALA A 41 -20.39 11.38 -5.33
C ALA A 41 -19.25 10.37 -5.36
N ILE A 42 -19.52 9.17 -4.85
CA ILE A 42 -18.63 8.02 -4.95
C ILE A 42 -19.11 7.16 -6.10
N LEU A 43 -18.27 7.03 -7.14
CA LEU A 43 -18.49 6.11 -8.23
C LEU A 43 -17.87 4.76 -7.87
N LYS A 44 -18.60 3.67 -8.09
CA LYS A 44 -18.14 2.31 -7.78
C LYS A 44 -18.27 1.43 -9.00
N ALA A 45 -17.22 0.67 -9.29
CA ALA A 45 -17.23 -0.35 -10.32
C ALA A 45 -16.58 -1.62 -9.76
N GLN A 46 -17.03 -2.78 -10.24
CA GLN A 46 -16.46 -4.06 -9.87
C GLN A 46 -16.50 -5.03 -11.04
N CYS A 47 -15.51 -5.90 -11.12
CA CYS A 47 -15.53 -7.02 -12.05
C CYS A 47 -14.89 -8.25 -11.40
N ARG A 48 -15.07 -9.39 -12.03
CA ARG A 48 -14.32 -10.60 -11.73
C ARG A 48 -13.19 -10.71 -12.75
N ALA A 49 -11.95 -10.58 -12.26
CA ALA A 49 -10.78 -10.79 -13.09
C ALA A 49 -10.32 -12.26 -13.01
N TYR A 50 -9.78 -12.76 -14.12
CA TYR A 50 -9.29 -14.13 -14.25
C TYR A 50 -7.83 -14.11 -14.70
N ASN A 51 -7.10 -15.18 -14.42
CA ASN A 51 -5.70 -15.37 -14.83
C ASN A 51 -4.73 -14.29 -14.30
N LEU A 52 -5.05 -13.73 -13.12
CA LEU A 52 -4.15 -12.80 -12.44
C LEU A 52 -2.95 -13.55 -11.85
N HIS A 53 -1.78 -12.97 -12.02
CA HIS A 53 -0.60 -13.33 -11.24
C HIS A 53 -0.68 -12.67 -9.87
N PHE A 54 -0.71 -13.45 -8.80
CA PHE A 54 -0.80 -12.89 -7.46
C PHE A 54 0.57 -12.46 -6.96
N TRP A 55 0.61 -11.27 -6.41
CA TRP A 55 1.77 -10.78 -5.68
C TRP A 55 2.07 -11.71 -4.49
N SER A 56 3.33 -12.08 -4.31
CA SER A 56 3.78 -12.94 -3.22
C SER A 56 5.22 -12.62 -2.83
N TRP A 57 5.67 -13.18 -1.73
CA TRP A 57 7.07 -13.14 -1.35
C TRP A 57 7.96 -13.73 -2.45
N GLY A 58 9.02 -12.98 -2.79
CA GLY A 58 9.94 -13.31 -3.88
C GLY A 58 9.33 -13.24 -5.29
N TYR A 59 8.09 -12.78 -5.39
CA TYR A 59 7.36 -12.61 -6.65
C TYR A 59 6.55 -11.31 -6.63
N GLY A 60 7.25 -10.22 -6.90
CA GLY A 60 6.69 -8.86 -6.89
C GLY A 60 5.89 -8.53 -8.15
N TYR A 61 4.85 -9.34 -8.47
CA TYR A 61 4.05 -9.12 -9.67
C TYR A 61 3.08 -7.96 -9.49
N LEU A 62 3.16 -6.98 -10.36
CA LEU A 62 2.41 -5.73 -10.27
C LEU A 62 1.63 -5.46 -11.55
N TYR A 63 0.57 -4.68 -11.41
CA TYR A 63 -0.29 -4.18 -12.47
C TYR A 63 -0.43 -2.68 -12.36
N ASP A 64 -0.72 -2.03 -13.48
CA ASP A 64 -1.17 -0.65 -13.52
C ASP A 64 -2.70 -0.62 -13.65
N VAL A 65 -3.38 -0.12 -12.61
CA VAL A 65 -4.82 0.11 -12.62
C VAL A 65 -5.08 1.55 -13.03
N LYS A 66 -5.55 1.71 -14.24
CA LYS A 66 -5.92 3.00 -14.82
C LYS A 66 -7.38 3.27 -14.52
N THR A 67 -7.66 4.40 -13.88
CA THR A 67 -9.01 4.88 -13.59
C THR A 67 -9.28 6.18 -14.34
N THR A 68 -10.39 6.27 -15.05
CA THR A 68 -10.75 7.44 -15.86
C THR A 68 -12.15 7.89 -15.53
N VAL A 69 -12.34 9.20 -15.33
CA VAL A 69 -13.65 9.85 -15.16
C VAL A 69 -13.69 11.13 -16.01
N GLY A 70 -14.32 11.07 -17.17
CA GLY A 70 -14.29 12.17 -18.13
C GLY A 70 -12.89 12.40 -18.68
N ALA A 71 -12.29 13.55 -18.41
CA ALA A 71 -10.93 13.89 -18.82
C ALA A 71 -9.86 13.56 -17.75
N ASP A 72 -10.29 13.22 -16.54
CA ASP A 72 -9.38 12.92 -15.44
C ASP A 72 -8.94 11.46 -15.49
N GLU A 73 -7.65 11.25 -15.38
CA GLU A 73 -7.04 9.92 -15.39
C GLU A 73 -6.05 9.77 -14.23
N VAL A 74 -6.10 8.64 -13.55
CA VAL A 74 -5.16 8.24 -12.51
C VAL A 74 -4.69 6.82 -12.76
N VAL A 75 -3.38 6.60 -12.73
CA VAL A 75 -2.77 5.29 -12.78
C VAL A 75 -2.26 4.92 -11.40
N THR A 76 -2.72 3.78 -10.88
CA THR A 76 -2.30 3.24 -9.59
C THR A 76 -1.58 1.92 -9.82
N ARG A 77 -0.29 1.87 -9.47
CA ARG A 77 0.45 0.60 -9.47
C ARG A 77 0.11 -0.20 -8.23
N THR A 78 -0.27 -1.46 -8.40
CA THR A 78 -0.65 -2.36 -7.31
C THR A 78 -0.41 -3.82 -7.67
N GLY A 79 -0.51 -4.71 -6.68
CA GLY A 79 -0.51 -6.15 -6.87
C GLY A 79 -1.75 -6.76 -6.21
N PHE A 80 -2.25 -7.83 -6.80
CA PHE A 80 -3.39 -8.56 -6.25
C PHE A 80 -2.89 -9.69 -5.34
N ARG A 81 -3.41 -9.77 -4.15
CA ARG A 81 -3.11 -10.82 -3.17
C ARG A 81 -4.28 -11.04 -2.23
N LYS A 82 -4.29 -12.19 -1.58
CA LYS A 82 -5.18 -12.51 -0.46
C LYS A 82 -4.35 -12.70 0.79
N ALA A 83 -4.67 -11.99 1.86
CA ALA A 83 -4.05 -12.15 3.16
C ALA A 83 -5.11 -12.50 4.21
N GLU A 84 -4.83 -13.48 5.03
CA GLU A 84 -5.73 -13.93 6.11
C GLU A 84 -4.92 -14.24 7.37
N PHE A 85 -5.51 -13.91 8.51
CA PHE A 85 -4.98 -14.24 9.84
C PHE A 85 -6.00 -15.15 10.51
N LYS A 86 -5.70 -16.44 10.61
CA LYS A 86 -6.61 -17.43 11.18
C LYS A 86 -5.83 -18.56 11.84
N ASN A 87 -6.41 -19.12 12.90
CA ASN A 87 -5.84 -20.25 13.63
C ASN A 87 -4.40 -20.01 14.11
N GLY A 88 -4.07 -18.76 14.49
CA GLY A 88 -2.71 -18.39 14.90
C GLY A 88 -1.68 -18.36 13.78
N MET A 89 -2.10 -18.46 12.53
CA MET A 89 -1.23 -18.50 11.35
C MET A 89 -1.50 -17.32 10.40
N VAL A 90 -0.47 -16.97 9.64
CA VAL A 90 -0.54 -16.01 8.55
C VAL A 90 -0.65 -16.77 7.23
N TYR A 91 -1.65 -16.39 6.43
CA TYR A 91 -1.86 -16.94 5.10
C TYR A 91 -1.67 -15.87 4.05
N LEU A 92 -0.92 -16.18 3.01
CA LEU A 92 -0.78 -15.40 1.79
C LEU A 92 -1.16 -16.26 0.60
N ASN A 93 -2.17 -15.82 -0.16
CA ASN A 93 -2.71 -16.57 -1.32
C ASN A 93 -3.04 -18.02 -0.97
N ASP A 94 -3.77 -18.21 0.15
CA ASP A 94 -4.23 -19.51 0.69
C ASP A 94 -3.12 -20.45 1.19
N ARG A 95 -1.88 -19.98 1.27
CA ARG A 95 -0.75 -20.75 1.82
C ARG A 95 -0.28 -20.15 3.13
N VAL A 96 0.00 -20.99 4.11
CA VAL A 96 0.65 -20.59 5.36
C VAL A 96 2.05 -20.08 5.04
N ILE A 97 2.41 -18.92 5.59
CA ILE A 97 3.76 -18.39 5.53
C ILE A 97 4.34 -18.25 6.94
N MET A 98 5.60 -18.62 7.08
CA MET A 98 6.38 -18.30 8.28
C MET A 98 7.16 -17.02 8.01
N LEU A 99 6.91 -16.01 8.83
CA LEU A 99 7.56 -14.72 8.68
C LEU A 99 8.93 -14.74 9.37
N HIS A 100 9.97 -14.44 8.62
CA HIS A 100 11.33 -14.26 9.11
C HIS A 100 12.01 -13.16 8.32
N GLY A 101 12.63 -12.24 9.04
CA GLY A 101 13.17 -11.05 8.42
C GLY A 101 14.00 -10.23 9.40
N TYR A 102 14.03 -8.94 9.18
CA TYR A 102 14.85 -8.03 9.97
C TYR A 102 14.13 -6.70 10.20
N ALA A 103 14.62 -5.97 11.18
CA ALA A 103 14.21 -4.60 11.41
C ALA A 103 15.22 -3.65 10.75
N GLN A 104 14.71 -2.68 10.00
CA GLN A 104 15.52 -1.74 9.25
C GLN A 104 15.01 -0.31 9.47
N ARG A 105 15.92 0.64 9.52
CA ARG A 105 15.58 2.06 9.42
C ARG A 105 15.46 2.47 7.95
N THR A 106 14.65 3.48 7.67
CA THR A 106 14.46 4.01 6.31
C THR A 106 15.74 4.62 5.73
N SER A 107 16.72 4.90 6.56
CA SER A 107 17.97 5.54 6.16
C SER A 107 18.99 4.60 5.54
N ASN A 108 18.88 3.29 5.70
CA ASN A 108 19.91 2.31 5.34
C ASN A 108 21.36 2.76 5.62
N GLU A 109 21.52 3.95 6.19
CA GLU A 109 22.79 4.56 6.59
C GLU A 109 23.92 4.46 5.54
N TRP A 110 23.53 4.62 4.27
CA TRP A 110 24.51 4.59 3.18
C TRP A 110 25.40 5.82 3.19
N PRO A 111 26.71 5.68 3.25
CA PRO A 111 27.65 6.80 3.20
C PRO A 111 27.40 7.65 1.96
N GLY A 112 27.31 8.97 2.14
CA GLY A 112 27.12 9.92 1.06
C GLY A 112 25.69 10.21 0.64
N VAL A 113 24.72 9.33 0.94
CA VAL A 113 23.29 9.55 0.64
C VAL A 113 22.42 9.68 1.89
N GLY A 114 22.89 9.18 3.03
CA GLY A 114 22.17 9.26 4.31
C GLY A 114 20.77 8.65 4.22
N MET A 115 19.76 9.43 4.60
CA MET A 115 18.36 8.98 4.61
C MET A 115 17.68 9.06 3.23
N SER A 116 18.28 9.73 2.26
CA SER A 116 17.68 9.95 0.93
C SER A 116 18.13 8.84 -0.03
N VAL A 117 17.62 7.65 0.17
CA VAL A 117 17.97 6.48 -0.63
C VAL A 117 17.25 6.51 -1.98
N PRO A 118 17.95 6.49 -3.11
CA PRO A 118 17.31 6.42 -4.42
C PRO A 118 16.66 5.05 -4.64
N ALA A 119 15.63 4.98 -5.49
CA ALA A 119 14.82 3.77 -5.70
C ALA A 119 15.66 2.53 -6.05
N TRP A 120 16.67 2.66 -6.91
CA TRP A 120 17.54 1.54 -7.29
C TRP A 120 18.34 0.97 -6.11
N LEU A 121 18.70 1.80 -5.14
CA LEU A 121 19.46 1.38 -3.96
C LEU A 121 18.53 0.69 -2.94
N SER A 122 17.29 1.18 -2.81
CA SER A 122 16.24 0.47 -2.07
C SER A 122 15.98 -0.90 -2.68
N ASP A 123 15.85 -1.00 -4.00
CA ASP A 123 15.65 -2.27 -4.70
C ASP A 123 16.81 -3.24 -4.44
N TYR A 124 18.04 -2.76 -4.56
CA TYR A 124 19.23 -3.58 -4.28
C TYR A 124 19.25 -4.10 -2.83
N SER A 125 19.03 -3.23 -1.85
CA SER A 125 19.02 -3.60 -0.43
C SER A 125 17.91 -4.60 -0.09
N ASN A 126 16.69 -4.36 -0.56
CA ASN A 126 15.56 -5.24 -0.30
C ASN A 126 15.66 -6.58 -1.05
N ASP A 127 16.21 -6.58 -2.26
CA ASP A 127 16.46 -7.80 -3.03
C ASP A 127 17.51 -8.69 -2.34
N LEU A 128 18.54 -8.12 -1.71
CA LEU A 128 19.49 -8.90 -0.91
C LEU A 128 18.80 -9.63 0.24
N MET A 129 17.79 -9.01 0.88
CA MET A 129 17.02 -9.68 1.93
C MET A 129 16.21 -10.86 1.37
N VAL A 130 15.54 -10.67 0.24
CA VAL A 130 14.79 -11.74 -0.43
C VAL A 130 15.73 -12.87 -0.85
N LYS A 131 16.90 -12.57 -1.43
CA LYS A 131 17.92 -13.55 -1.83
C LYS A 131 18.54 -14.29 -0.66
N SER A 132 18.60 -13.68 0.52
CA SER A 132 19.07 -14.35 1.75
C SER A 132 18.03 -15.32 2.36
N GLY A 133 16.83 -15.40 1.78
CA GLY A 133 15.73 -16.21 2.27
C GLY A 133 14.80 -15.49 3.26
N GLY A 134 15.06 -14.22 3.58
CA GLY A 134 14.16 -13.39 4.39
C GLY A 134 12.92 -12.98 3.61
N ASN A 135 11.79 -12.82 4.29
CA ASN A 135 10.52 -12.47 3.65
C ASN A 135 9.79 -11.30 4.31
N LEU A 136 10.37 -10.69 5.35
CA LEU A 136 9.76 -9.58 6.08
C LEU A 136 10.78 -8.50 6.41
N VAL A 137 10.44 -7.26 6.15
CA VAL A 137 11.09 -6.08 6.75
C VAL A 137 10.14 -5.39 7.72
N ARG A 138 10.62 -5.10 8.91
CA ARG A 138 9.95 -4.25 9.88
C ARG A 138 10.65 -2.90 9.93
N TRP A 139 9.97 -1.86 9.53
CA TRP A 139 10.52 -0.51 9.58
C TRP A 139 10.59 0.00 11.03
N MET A 140 11.73 0.51 11.46
CA MET A 140 11.95 1.01 12.84
C MET A 140 12.06 2.53 12.84
N HIS A 141 11.29 3.22 13.54
CA HIS A 141 9.93 3.16 14.07
C HIS A 141 9.21 4.35 13.47
N ILE A 142 9.52 4.61 12.21
CA ILE A 142 8.98 5.69 11.38
C ILE A 142 8.48 5.13 10.05
N THR A 143 7.50 5.79 9.49
CA THR A 143 6.99 5.44 8.15
C THR A 143 8.11 5.53 7.12
N PRO A 144 8.35 4.47 6.33
CA PRO A 144 9.37 4.49 5.29
C PRO A 144 9.02 5.48 4.17
N TRP A 145 10.02 5.87 3.41
CA TRP A 145 9.82 6.65 2.20
C TRP A 145 9.03 5.87 1.16
N LYS A 146 8.28 6.57 0.31
CA LYS A 146 7.46 5.93 -0.73
C LYS A 146 8.27 5.00 -1.64
N GLN A 147 9.49 5.40 -2.02
CA GLN A 147 10.38 4.57 -2.81
C GLN A 147 10.79 3.26 -2.12
N ASP A 148 10.92 3.26 -0.78
CA ASP A 148 11.20 2.03 -0.02
C ASP A 148 10.00 1.10 -0.01
N VAL A 149 8.79 1.66 0.15
CA VAL A 149 7.53 0.90 0.08
C VAL A 149 7.36 0.27 -1.30
N GLU A 150 7.53 1.06 -2.36
CA GLU A 150 7.41 0.58 -3.74
C GLU A 150 8.51 -0.41 -4.13
N SER A 151 9.69 -0.27 -3.54
CA SER A 151 10.77 -1.25 -3.68
C SER A 151 10.34 -2.62 -3.14
N CYS A 152 9.75 -2.66 -1.95
CA CYS A 152 9.22 -3.90 -1.38
C CYS A 152 8.13 -4.53 -2.29
N ASP A 153 7.31 -3.71 -2.93
CA ASP A 153 6.34 -4.20 -3.91
C ASP A 153 7.01 -4.88 -5.10
N ARG A 154 8.05 -4.25 -5.66
CA ARG A 154 8.78 -4.76 -6.84
C ARG A 154 9.57 -6.03 -6.56
N VAL A 155 10.26 -6.10 -5.42
CA VAL A 155 11.10 -7.26 -5.09
C VAL A 155 10.33 -8.41 -4.42
N GLY A 156 9.09 -8.17 -4.02
CA GLY A 156 8.30 -9.16 -3.31
C GLY A 156 8.73 -9.33 -1.85
N LEU A 157 8.98 -8.24 -1.12
CA LEU A 157 9.32 -8.27 0.30
C LEU A 157 8.14 -7.77 1.14
N ILE A 158 7.62 -8.62 2.02
CA ILE A 158 6.56 -8.25 2.95
C ILE A 158 7.08 -7.17 3.91
N GLN A 159 6.23 -6.21 4.26
CA GLN A 159 6.60 -5.17 5.21
C GLN A 159 5.57 -4.96 6.31
N ALA A 160 6.10 -4.65 7.50
CA ALA A 160 5.37 -4.11 8.62
C ALA A 160 5.65 -2.59 8.69
N MET A 161 4.59 -1.79 8.55
CA MET A 161 4.67 -0.34 8.46
C MET A 161 4.21 0.32 9.76
N PRO A 162 5.08 1.04 10.47
CA PRO A 162 4.68 1.84 11.63
C PRO A 162 4.06 3.17 11.20
N ALA A 163 3.20 3.71 12.04
CA ALA A 163 2.90 5.14 12.01
C ALA A 163 4.15 5.92 12.46
N GLY A 164 4.29 7.16 12.01
CA GLY A 164 5.44 7.98 12.35
C GLY A 164 5.67 8.07 13.87
N ASP A 165 6.93 8.16 14.31
CA ASP A 165 7.35 8.26 15.72
C ASP A 165 6.65 7.25 16.66
N ALA A 166 6.55 5.99 16.24
CA ALA A 166 5.84 4.95 16.98
C ALA A 166 6.70 4.29 18.09
N GLU A 167 7.71 4.98 18.64
CA GLU A 167 8.65 4.37 19.60
C GLU A 167 7.98 4.00 20.91
N ARG A 168 7.24 4.91 21.54
CA ARG A 168 6.62 4.71 22.85
C ARG A 168 5.19 5.20 22.86
N ASP A 169 4.42 4.72 23.85
CA ASP A 169 3.08 5.26 24.09
C ASP A 169 3.13 6.73 24.49
N VAL A 170 2.10 7.46 24.12
CA VAL A 170 1.90 8.88 24.42
C VAL A 170 0.43 9.14 24.66
N GLU A 171 0.10 10.25 25.29
CA GLU A 171 -1.26 10.61 25.64
C GLU A 171 -1.72 11.92 24.99
N GLY A 172 -3.04 12.14 25.00
CA GLY A 172 -3.68 13.38 24.56
C GLY A 172 -3.35 13.74 23.12
N ARG A 173 -3.10 15.00 22.84
CA ARG A 173 -2.90 15.51 21.47
C ARG A 173 -1.80 14.77 20.70
N ARG A 174 -0.75 14.27 21.35
CA ARG A 174 0.29 13.49 20.67
C ARG A 174 -0.22 12.14 20.18
N TRP A 175 -1.11 11.49 20.94
CA TRP A 175 -1.74 10.26 20.48
C TRP A 175 -2.69 10.52 19.30
N GLU A 176 -3.55 11.53 19.38
CA GLU A 176 -4.42 11.94 18.28
C GLU A 176 -3.63 12.21 16.98
N GLN A 177 -2.49 12.89 17.08
CA GLN A 177 -1.60 13.10 15.93
C GLN A 177 -1.04 11.79 15.35
N ARG A 178 -0.77 10.78 16.18
CA ARG A 178 -0.35 9.45 15.71
C ARG A 178 -1.47 8.72 14.98
N GLU A 179 -2.69 8.81 15.48
CA GLU A 179 -3.86 8.24 14.80
C GLU A 179 -4.09 8.92 13.45
N GLU A 180 -3.97 10.24 13.38
CA GLU A 180 -4.03 11.00 12.13
C GLU A 180 -2.94 10.54 11.15
N LEU A 181 -1.69 10.42 11.61
CA LEU A 181 -0.57 9.93 10.79
C LEU A 181 -0.77 8.49 10.32
N MET A 182 -1.24 7.60 11.20
CA MET A 182 -1.52 6.22 10.83
C MET A 182 -2.62 6.15 9.77
N ARG A 183 -3.70 6.90 9.95
CA ARG A 183 -4.76 6.99 8.95
C ARG A 183 -4.24 7.46 7.60
N ASP A 184 -3.43 8.52 7.59
CA ASP A 184 -2.87 9.07 6.37
C ASP A 184 -1.87 8.09 5.72
N ALA A 185 -1.04 7.42 6.51
CA ALA A 185 -0.13 6.37 6.02
C ALA A 185 -0.88 5.20 5.38
N ILE A 186 -2.00 4.77 6.00
CA ILE A 186 -2.86 3.71 5.45
C ILE A 186 -3.49 4.18 4.14
N ILE A 187 -4.09 5.37 4.10
CA ILE A 187 -4.73 5.90 2.89
C ILE A 187 -3.73 6.02 1.75
N TYR A 188 -2.53 6.54 2.05
CA TYR A 188 -1.48 6.76 1.05
C TYR A 188 -0.89 5.47 0.50
N ASN A 189 -0.80 4.43 1.33
CA ASN A 189 -0.10 3.18 0.98
C ASN A 189 -1.02 1.96 0.83
N ARG A 190 -2.33 2.09 0.98
CA ARG A 190 -3.26 0.94 0.96
C ARG A 190 -3.28 0.12 -0.32
N ASN A 191 -2.74 0.66 -1.42
CA ASN A 191 -2.63 -0.02 -2.70
C ASN A 191 -1.27 -0.72 -2.91
N ASN A 192 -0.37 -0.64 -1.93
CA ASN A 192 0.92 -1.33 -1.97
C ASN A 192 0.76 -2.76 -1.44
N PRO A 193 0.93 -3.79 -2.28
CA PRO A 193 0.62 -5.18 -1.90
C PRO A 193 1.58 -5.76 -0.86
N SER A 194 2.78 -5.21 -0.74
CA SER A 194 3.79 -5.69 0.21
C SER A 194 3.46 -5.39 1.67
N ILE A 195 2.64 -4.38 1.96
CA ILE A 195 2.27 -4.05 3.34
C ILE A 195 1.28 -5.07 3.87
N LEU A 196 1.72 -5.88 4.83
CA LEU A 196 0.88 -6.89 5.47
C LEU A 196 0.41 -6.45 6.86
N PHE A 197 1.20 -5.64 7.55
CA PHE A 197 0.95 -5.16 8.89
C PHE A 197 1.07 -3.64 8.98
N TYR A 198 0.22 -3.04 9.81
CA TYR A 198 0.37 -1.68 10.29
C TYR A 198 0.61 -1.73 11.80
N GLU A 199 1.61 -1.00 12.30
CA GLU A 199 2.02 -1.02 13.70
C GLU A 199 1.59 0.26 14.41
N CYS A 200 0.85 0.13 15.51
CA CYS A 200 0.45 1.27 16.34
C CYS A 200 1.59 1.81 17.21
N GLY A 201 2.65 1.03 17.45
CA GLY A 201 3.82 1.44 18.22
C GLY A 201 4.76 0.30 18.54
N ASN A 202 5.91 0.65 19.16
CA ASN A 202 6.98 -0.29 19.47
C ASN A 202 7.02 -0.71 20.94
N GLN A 203 6.89 0.22 21.88
CA GLN A 203 7.09 -0.05 23.30
C GLN A 203 5.89 0.38 24.16
N LYS A 204 5.40 -0.56 24.96
CA LYS A 204 4.42 -0.30 26.02
C LYS A 204 3.17 0.46 25.56
N ILE A 205 2.70 0.17 24.37
CA ILE A 205 1.44 0.73 23.89
C ILE A 205 0.32 0.17 24.77
N SER A 206 -0.50 1.05 25.34
CA SER A 206 -1.62 0.66 26.19
C SER A 206 -2.66 -0.12 25.42
N LYS A 207 -3.43 -0.95 26.13
CA LYS A 207 -4.51 -1.71 25.50
C LYS A 207 -5.56 -0.79 24.88
N ASP A 208 -5.84 0.34 25.52
CA ASP A 208 -6.85 1.30 25.07
C ASP A 208 -6.45 1.99 23.76
N HIS A 209 -5.14 2.10 23.49
CA HIS A 209 -4.60 2.62 22.24
C HIS A 209 -4.44 1.57 21.13
N MET A 210 -4.69 0.29 21.42
CA MET A 210 -4.61 -0.80 20.45
C MET A 210 -5.99 -1.25 19.93
N ILE A 211 -7.06 -0.74 20.49
CA ILE A 211 -8.45 -1.04 20.14
C ILE A 211 -9.05 0.11 19.34
#